data_2a2fe107e88538ff81e7a2480284e54f
#
_entry.id   2a2fe107e88538ff81e7a2480284e54f
#
_cell.length_a   1.000
_cell.length_b   1.000
_cell.length_c   1.000
_cell.angle_alpha   90.00
_cell.angle_beta   90.00
_cell.angle_gamma   90.00
#
_symmetry.space_group_name_H-M   'P 1'
#
loop_
_entity.id
_entity.type
_entity.pdbx_description
1 polymer ?
#
loop_
_entity_poly.entity_id
_entity_poly.type
_entity_poly.pdbx_seq_one_letter_code
_entity_poly.pdbx_strand_id
1 'polypeptide(L)'
;RLAGGRPVVCEPFGAGQGVWLFGEDGRYIGPVGRVGRGPGEYVVPMNALVSPGADTLYVLDGATRRILTYSLPERTFCGDRPWPFDALFTHIDRAGNFVWYVSAAGRNAERFETLVVTRPDGTLLGQATPVEQLDRYSGAWQVLTLFHDAPGGVMAHHQFQPEFFSAPGGEPRIGELRFENHAFAPASYAWDRADFREAWRKSPFVQYYDLLETADRMYVRFGAGEKRYFGVYDKSRGRGVYCEASRIGDDLGLGGVPWMSGVDGDRFFGRATDPETMASEVVWL
;
A
#
# COMPACT_ATOMS: atom_id res chain seq x y z
N ARG A 1 -9.54 5.20 -3.65
CA ARG A 1 -9.19 6.55 -3.19
C ARG A 1 -10.31 7.53 -3.50
N LEU A 2 -10.34 8.68 -2.85
CA LEU A 2 -11.41 9.64 -3.03
C LEU A 2 -11.00 10.73 -4.03
N ALA A 3 -11.78 10.88 -5.09
CA ALA A 3 -11.69 12.03 -5.99
C ALA A 3 -12.52 13.17 -5.40
N GLY A 4 -11.91 14.10 -4.65
CA GLY A 4 -12.64 15.18 -4.00
C GLY A 4 -13.79 14.68 -3.11
N GLY A 5 -13.51 13.67 -2.25
CA GLY A 5 -14.52 13.04 -1.41
C GLY A 5 -15.33 11.90 -2.07
N ARG A 6 -15.27 11.74 -3.37
CA ARG A 6 -16.03 10.73 -4.12
C ARG A 6 -15.25 9.41 -4.23
N PRO A 7 -15.76 8.27 -3.74
CA PRO A 7 -15.10 6.98 -3.87
C PRO A 7 -14.98 6.51 -5.34
N VAL A 8 -13.79 6.00 -5.68
CA VAL A 8 -13.54 5.21 -6.89
C VAL A 8 -13.26 3.78 -6.46
N VAL A 9 -14.04 2.85 -6.96
CA VAL A 9 -13.88 1.41 -6.70
C VAL A 9 -13.38 0.74 -7.97
N CYS A 10 -12.33 -0.05 -7.84
CA CYS A 10 -11.77 -0.84 -8.92
C CYS A 10 -11.88 -2.33 -8.55
N GLU A 11 -12.58 -3.09 -9.36
CA GLU A 11 -12.72 -4.55 -9.22
C GLU A 11 -12.05 -5.22 -10.42
N PRO A 12 -10.89 -5.87 -10.23
CA PRO A 12 -10.14 -6.43 -11.35
C PRO A 12 -10.73 -7.72 -11.93
N PHE A 13 -11.52 -8.48 -11.13
CA PHE A 13 -11.96 -9.82 -11.50
C PHE A 13 -13.41 -10.07 -11.10
N GLY A 14 -14.00 -11.11 -11.73
CA GLY A 14 -15.32 -11.59 -11.37
C GLY A 14 -16.47 -10.88 -12.08
N ALA A 15 -17.68 -11.14 -11.63
CA ALA A 15 -18.91 -10.62 -12.25
C ALA A 15 -19.07 -9.09 -12.13
N GLY A 16 -18.40 -8.48 -11.18
CA GLY A 16 -18.40 -7.04 -10.96
C GLY A 16 -17.16 -6.33 -11.53
N GLN A 17 -16.42 -6.98 -12.44
CA GLN A 17 -15.21 -6.41 -13.01
C GLN A 17 -15.46 -5.03 -13.63
N GLY A 18 -14.68 -4.03 -13.20
CA GLY A 18 -14.81 -2.68 -13.70
C GLY A 18 -14.25 -1.61 -12.78
N VAL A 19 -14.45 -0.38 -13.18
CA VAL A 19 -14.12 0.81 -12.40
C VAL A 19 -15.38 1.66 -12.22
N TRP A 20 -15.69 1.97 -10.97
CA TRP A 20 -16.97 2.54 -10.57
C TRP A 20 -16.76 3.83 -9.79
N LEU A 21 -17.51 4.87 -10.15
CA LEU A 21 -17.51 6.15 -9.45
C LEU A 21 -18.77 6.27 -8.60
N PHE A 22 -18.58 6.74 -7.36
CA PHE A 22 -19.65 7.03 -6.40
C PHE A 22 -19.63 8.51 -6.00
N GLY A 23 -20.75 9.01 -5.53
CA GLY A 23 -20.89 10.35 -4.95
C GLY A 23 -20.27 10.43 -3.54
N GLU A 24 -20.13 11.63 -3.03
CA GLU A 24 -19.68 11.87 -1.65
C GLU A 24 -20.63 11.23 -0.61
N ASP A 25 -21.90 11.11 -0.98
CA ASP A 25 -22.94 10.42 -0.20
C ASP A 25 -22.93 8.89 -0.35
N GLY A 26 -21.95 8.34 -1.09
CA GLY A 26 -21.83 6.91 -1.36
C GLY A 26 -22.78 6.38 -2.44
N ARG A 27 -23.59 7.23 -3.08
CA ARG A 27 -24.47 6.78 -4.16
C ARG A 27 -23.68 6.48 -5.41
N TYR A 28 -24.07 5.42 -6.10
CA TYR A 28 -23.52 5.06 -7.39
C TYR A 28 -23.79 6.13 -8.45
N ILE A 29 -22.72 6.61 -9.10
CA ILE A 29 -22.80 7.58 -10.20
C ILE A 29 -22.76 6.86 -11.56
N GLY A 30 -21.84 5.89 -11.71
CA GLY A 30 -21.71 5.16 -12.95
C GLY A 30 -20.31 4.58 -13.17
N PRO A 31 -20.13 3.82 -14.27
CA PRO A 31 -18.83 3.27 -14.64
C PRO A 31 -17.92 4.35 -15.21
N VAL A 32 -16.60 4.12 -15.08
CA VAL A 32 -15.57 4.86 -15.79
C VAL A 32 -14.89 3.89 -16.76
N GLY A 33 -15.08 4.12 -18.05
CA GLY A 33 -14.73 3.14 -19.07
C GLY A 33 -15.60 1.88 -19.01
N ARG A 34 -15.15 0.83 -19.66
CA ARG A 34 -15.82 -0.49 -19.64
C ARG A 34 -14.83 -1.61 -19.98
N VAL A 35 -15.21 -2.82 -19.68
CA VAL A 35 -14.44 -4.01 -20.06
C VAL A 35 -14.56 -4.24 -21.57
N GLY A 36 -13.41 -4.40 -22.25
CA GLY A 36 -13.36 -4.62 -23.69
C GLY A 36 -11.94 -4.41 -24.24
N ARG A 37 -11.85 -4.27 -25.57
CA ARG A 37 -10.57 -4.09 -26.29
C ARG A 37 -10.55 -2.90 -27.23
N GLY A 38 -11.61 -2.10 -27.24
CA GLY A 38 -11.71 -0.89 -28.04
C GLY A 38 -11.00 0.31 -27.39
N PRO A 39 -10.99 1.46 -28.09
CA PRO A 39 -10.48 2.70 -27.50
C PRO A 39 -11.23 3.05 -26.22
N GLY A 40 -10.49 3.32 -25.14
CA GLY A 40 -11.09 3.61 -23.83
C GLY A 40 -11.73 2.40 -23.16
N GLU A 41 -11.39 1.19 -23.56
CA GLU A 41 -11.79 -0.03 -22.90
C GLU A 41 -10.57 -0.71 -22.27
N TYR A 42 -10.75 -1.37 -21.12
CA TYR A 42 -9.73 -2.14 -20.42
C TYR A 42 -10.14 -3.61 -20.34
N VAL A 43 -9.17 -4.51 -20.30
CA VAL A 43 -9.43 -5.96 -20.18
C VAL A 43 -9.39 -6.40 -18.73
N VAL A 44 -8.37 -6.00 -17.98
CA VAL A 44 -8.23 -6.30 -16.54
C VAL A 44 -7.76 -5.04 -15.81
N PRO A 45 -8.67 -4.28 -15.21
CA PRO A 45 -8.30 -3.07 -14.46
C PRO A 45 -7.66 -3.43 -13.13
N MET A 46 -6.35 -3.62 -13.11
CA MET A 46 -5.62 -4.05 -11.90
C MET A 46 -5.62 -2.97 -10.81
N ASN A 47 -5.61 -1.71 -11.20
CA ASN A 47 -5.64 -0.58 -10.28
C ASN A 47 -6.27 0.64 -10.92
N ALA A 48 -6.83 1.51 -10.08
CA ALA A 48 -7.39 2.80 -10.47
C ALA A 48 -6.84 3.89 -9.55
N LEU A 49 -6.12 4.85 -10.13
CA LEU A 49 -5.43 5.92 -9.42
C LEU A 49 -6.06 7.25 -9.77
N VAL A 50 -6.41 8.02 -8.76
CA VAL A 50 -6.99 9.36 -8.92
C VAL A 50 -5.91 10.41 -8.78
N SER A 51 -5.85 11.37 -9.68
CA SER A 51 -4.97 12.54 -9.57
C SER A 51 -5.28 13.34 -8.29
N PRO A 52 -4.30 14.03 -7.71
CA PRO A 52 -4.52 14.86 -6.53
C PRO A 52 -5.60 15.94 -6.73
N GLY A 53 -5.74 16.46 -7.94
CA GLY A 53 -6.79 17.41 -8.32
C GLY A 53 -8.18 16.79 -8.47
N ALA A 54 -8.29 15.46 -8.37
CA ALA A 54 -9.53 14.72 -8.52
C ALA A 54 -10.25 14.91 -9.89
N ASP A 55 -9.52 15.33 -10.90
CA ASP A 55 -10.00 15.59 -12.26
C ASP A 55 -9.65 14.47 -13.24
N THR A 56 -8.66 13.66 -12.91
CA THR A 56 -8.13 12.62 -13.79
C THR A 56 -8.09 11.27 -13.07
N LEU A 57 -8.51 10.24 -13.77
CA LEU A 57 -8.39 8.83 -13.36
C LEU A 57 -7.46 8.10 -14.30
N TYR A 58 -6.52 7.36 -13.72
CA TYR A 58 -5.65 6.45 -14.45
C TYR A 58 -6.06 5.02 -14.13
N VAL A 59 -6.41 4.24 -15.13
CA VAL A 59 -6.72 2.82 -15.01
C VAL A 59 -5.55 2.01 -15.54
N LEU A 60 -4.96 1.20 -14.69
CA LEU A 60 -3.85 0.32 -15.04
C LEU A 60 -4.41 -1.01 -15.52
N ASP A 61 -4.37 -1.26 -16.82
CA ASP A 61 -4.83 -2.52 -17.42
C ASP A 61 -3.70 -3.56 -17.42
N GLY A 62 -3.82 -4.54 -16.54
CA GLY A 62 -2.83 -5.60 -16.39
C GLY A 62 -2.73 -6.55 -17.59
N ALA A 63 -3.81 -6.74 -18.33
CA ALA A 63 -3.83 -7.64 -19.48
C ALA A 63 -3.17 -7.03 -20.72
N THR A 64 -3.41 -5.76 -20.98
CA THR A 64 -2.85 -5.05 -22.15
C THR A 64 -1.57 -4.27 -21.84
N ARG A 65 -1.21 -4.17 -20.57
CA ARG A 65 -0.04 -3.40 -20.09
C ARG A 65 -0.10 -1.94 -20.52
N ARG A 66 -1.25 -1.33 -20.32
CA ARG A 66 -1.51 0.07 -20.67
C ARG A 66 -2.05 0.84 -19.47
N ILE A 67 -1.77 2.12 -19.43
CA ILE A 67 -2.38 3.07 -18.52
C ILE A 67 -3.40 3.87 -19.34
N LEU A 68 -4.67 3.67 -19.06
CA LEU A 68 -5.73 4.43 -19.66
C LEU A 68 -6.02 5.66 -18.80
N THR A 69 -6.23 6.79 -19.44
CA THR A 69 -6.50 8.08 -18.79
C THR A 69 -7.94 8.52 -19.09
N TYR A 70 -8.66 8.89 -18.04
CA TYR A 70 -10.03 9.40 -18.16
C TYR A 70 -10.16 10.73 -17.43
N SER A 71 -10.93 11.66 -17.99
CA SER A 71 -11.46 12.79 -17.25
C SER A 71 -12.52 12.30 -16.26
N LEU A 72 -12.40 12.67 -14.98
CA LEU A 72 -13.36 12.23 -13.97
C LEU A 72 -14.69 12.98 -14.00
N PRO A 73 -14.74 14.31 -14.25
CA PRO A 73 -16.01 15.01 -14.33
C PRO A 73 -16.93 14.45 -15.41
N GLU A 74 -16.39 14.21 -16.59
CA GLU A 74 -17.14 13.74 -17.77
C GLU A 74 -17.10 12.22 -17.92
N ARG A 75 -16.18 11.53 -17.24
CA ARG A 75 -15.89 10.09 -17.36
C ARG A 75 -15.52 9.69 -18.79
N THR A 76 -14.85 10.60 -19.49
CA THR A 76 -14.46 10.44 -20.88
C THR A 76 -13.03 9.96 -21.02
N PHE A 77 -12.79 9.07 -21.98
CA PHE A 77 -11.46 8.61 -22.32
C PHE A 77 -10.65 9.74 -22.96
N CYS A 78 -9.45 9.99 -22.41
CA CYS A 78 -8.54 11.02 -22.88
C CYS A 78 -7.33 10.47 -23.65
N GLY A 79 -7.05 9.19 -23.53
CA GLY A 79 -5.93 8.54 -24.18
C GLY A 79 -5.32 7.43 -23.33
N ASP A 80 -4.32 6.78 -23.88
CA ASP A 80 -3.60 5.75 -23.17
C ASP A 80 -2.11 5.73 -23.55
N ARG A 81 -1.32 5.06 -22.73
CA ARG A 81 0.11 4.88 -22.93
C ARG A 81 0.58 3.54 -22.41
N PRO A 82 1.74 3.04 -22.84
CA PRO A 82 2.32 1.82 -22.30
C PRO A 82 2.60 1.93 -20.80
N TRP A 83 2.43 0.84 -20.10
CA TRP A 83 2.86 0.67 -18.73
C TRP A 83 4.39 0.47 -18.71
N PRO A 84 5.17 1.36 -18.09
CA PRO A 84 6.61 1.40 -18.31
C PRO A 84 7.40 0.30 -17.59
N PHE A 85 6.81 -0.29 -16.55
CA PHE A 85 7.48 -1.27 -15.68
C PHE A 85 6.61 -2.50 -15.44
N ASP A 86 7.22 -3.63 -15.08
CA ASP A 86 6.54 -4.75 -14.47
C ASP A 86 6.38 -4.46 -12.96
N ALA A 87 5.53 -3.49 -12.66
CA ALA A 87 5.23 -3.11 -11.29
C ALA A 87 4.05 -3.93 -10.76
N LEU A 88 4.21 -4.54 -9.60
CA LEU A 88 3.12 -5.23 -8.91
C LEU A 88 2.17 -4.24 -8.28
N PHE A 89 2.70 -3.13 -7.80
CA PHE A 89 1.95 -2.11 -7.11
C PHE A 89 2.33 -0.73 -7.62
N THR A 90 1.35 0.15 -7.65
CA THR A 90 1.52 1.52 -8.10
C THR A 90 0.64 2.43 -7.27
N HIS A 91 1.16 3.59 -6.97
CA HIS A 91 0.47 4.64 -6.26
C HIS A 91 0.68 5.98 -6.96
N ILE A 92 -0.11 6.99 -6.62
CA ILE A 92 0.09 8.36 -7.07
C ILE A 92 0.32 9.25 -5.84
N ASP A 93 1.39 10.04 -5.86
CA ASP A 93 1.72 10.95 -4.77
C ASP A 93 0.88 12.24 -4.83
N ARG A 94 1.04 13.11 -3.82
CA ARG A 94 0.31 14.38 -3.74
C ARG A 94 0.70 15.39 -4.83
N ALA A 95 1.87 15.21 -5.44
CA ALA A 95 2.31 16.03 -6.57
C ALA A 95 1.83 15.50 -7.93
N GLY A 96 1.14 14.35 -7.93
CA GLY A 96 0.63 13.69 -9.13
C GLY A 96 1.64 12.76 -9.81
N ASN A 97 2.77 12.47 -9.17
CA ASN A 97 3.74 11.54 -9.72
C ASN A 97 3.31 10.10 -9.46
N PHE A 98 3.67 9.22 -10.37
CA PHE A 98 3.50 7.78 -10.18
C PHE A 98 4.66 7.22 -9.36
N VAL A 99 4.33 6.46 -8.34
CA VAL A 99 5.27 5.71 -7.51
C VAL A 99 5.08 4.23 -7.80
N TRP A 100 6.09 3.60 -8.37
CA TRP A 100 6.08 2.22 -8.83
C TRP A 100 6.93 1.35 -7.91
N TYR A 101 6.39 0.25 -7.48
CA TYR A 101 7.18 -0.81 -6.90
C TYR A 101 7.47 -1.85 -7.99
N VAL A 102 8.69 -1.83 -8.48
CA VAL A 102 9.15 -2.67 -9.58
C VAL A 102 9.77 -3.93 -9.00
N SER A 103 9.17 -5.08 -9.26
CA SER A 103 9.69 -6.37 -8.83
C SER A 103 10.86 -6.83 -9.70
N ALA A 104 11.80 -7.55 -9.11
CA ALA A 104 12.85 -8.25 -9.82
C ALA A 104 12.35 -9.43 -10.68
N ALA A 105 11.09 -9.84 -10.48
CA ALA A 105 10.49 -10.94 -11.24
C ALA A 105 10.06 -10.52 -12.66
N GLY A 106 9.90 -11.49 -13.54
CA GLY A 106 9.39 -11.29 -14.88
C GLY A 106 10.34 -10.52 -15.79
N ARG A 107 9.83 -9.51 -16.50
CA ARG A 107 10.63 -8.71 -17.46
C ARG A 107 11.70 -7.85 -16.82
N ASN A 108 11.66 -7.67 -15.52
CA ASN A 108 12.62 -6.91 -14.75
C ASN A 108 13.68 -7.81 -14.10
N ALA A 109 13.86 -9.05 -14.54
CA ALA A 109 14.73 -10.06 -13.91
C ALA A 109 16.20 -9.61 -13.75
N GLU A 110 16.64 -8.62 -14.52
CA GLU A 110 17.97 -8.00 -14.37
C GLU A 110 17.98 -6.80 -13.41
N ARG A 111 16.81 -6.42 -12.86
CA ARG A 111 16.66 -5.29 -11.95
C ARG A 111 16.29 -5.80 -10.58
N PHE A 112 16.93 -5.25 -9.59
CA PHE A 112 16.52 -5.45 -8.19
C PHE A 112 15.16 -4.81 -7.96
N GLU A 113 14.45 -5.28 -6.95
CA GLU A 113 13.25 -4.57 -6.50
C GLU A 113 13.58 -3.12 -6.21
N THR A 114 12.81 -2.22 -6.79
CA THR A 114 13.15 -0.80 -6.81
C THR A 114 11.88 0.01 -6.69
N LEU A 115 11.92 1.02 -5.84
CA LEU A 115 10.92 2.08 -5.88
C LEU A 115 11.33 3.06 -6.99
N VAL A 116 10.46 3.26 -7.95
CA VAL A 116 10.67 4.19 -9.07
C VAL A 116 9.62 5.28 -9.00
N VAL A 117 10.02 6.53 -9.18
CA VAL A 117 9.10 7.67 -9.25
C VAL A 117 9.17 8.27 -10.64
N THR A 118 8.01 8.43 -11.28
CA THR A 118 7.90 9.06 -12.59
C THR A 118 6.82 10.12 -12.61
N ARG A 119 6.93 11.07 -13.51
CA ARG A 119 5.81 11.94 -13.88
C ARG A 119 4.71 11.13 -14.59
N PRO A 120 3.49 11.69 -14.72
CA PRO A 120 2.43 11.05 -15.48
C PRO A 120 2.79 10.76 -16.94
N ASP A 121 3.68 11.53 -17.55
CA ASP A 121 4.18 11.33 -18.92
C ASP A 121 5.24 10.19 -19.04
N GLY A 122 5.67 9.63 -17.90
CA GLY A 122 6.69 8.58 -17.84
C GLY A 122 8.12 9.09 -17.60
N THR A 123 8.33 10.40 -17.50
CA THR A 123 9.65 10.98 -17.16
C THR A 123 10.11 10.50 -15.81
N LEU A 124 11.29 9.87 -15.73
CA LEU A 124 11.89 9.41 -14.49
C LEU A 124 12.28 10.60 -13.61
N LEU A 125 11.84 10.60 -12.36
CA LEU A 125 12.24 11.57 -11.34
C LEU A 125 13.31 11.00 -10.41
N GLY A 126 13.22 9.72 -10.05
CA GLY A 126 14.18 9.08 -9.18
C GLY A 126 13.88 7.61 -8.96
N GLN A 127 14.84 6.93 -8.34
CA GLN A 127 14.70 5.54 -7.95
C GLN A 127 15.49 5.25 -6.68
N ALA A 128 15.00 4.31 -5.87
CA ALA A 128 15.71 3.77 -4.72
C ALA A 128 15.65 2.25 -4.78
N THR A 129 16.81 1.62 -4.75
CA THR A 129 16.94 0.17 -4.78
C THR A 129 17.38 -0.29 -3.39
N PRO A 130 16.63 -1.18 -2.73
CA PRO A 130 17.08 -1.77 -1.47
C PRO A 130 18.30 -2.63 -1.70
N VAL A 131 19.09 -2.77 -0.64
CA VAL A 131 20.32 -3.56 -0.71
C VAL A 131 19.99 -5.05 -0.82
N GLU A 132 20.52 -5.70 -1.87
CA GLU A 132 20.88 -7.12 -2.06
C GLU A 132 19.95 -8.27 -1.59
N GLN A 133 18.80 -8.07 -0.97
CA GLN A 133 18.19 -9.16 -0.20
C GLN A 133 16.93 -9.80 -0.77
N LEU A 134 16.37 -9.30 -1.83
CA LEU A 134 15.02 -9.66 -2.24
C LEU A 134 14.90 -10.94 -3.08
N ASP A 135 15.97 -11.41 -3.67
CA ASP A 135 16.00 -12.72 -4.36
C ASP A 135 15.59 -13.90 -3.49
N ARG A 136 15.61 -13.73 -2.17
CA ARG A 136 15.33 -14.80 -1.21
C ARG A 136 13.86 -15.07 -1.00
N TYR A 137 13.01 -14.10 -1.27
CA TYR A 137 11.57 -14.24 -1.07
C TYR A 137 10.83 -14.65 -2.34
N SER A 138 11.52 -14.70 -3.47
CA SER A 138 10.91 -14.80 -4.80
C SER A 138 10.23 -16.13 -5.13
N GLY A 139 10.45 -17.17 -4.35
CA GLY A 139 9.98 -18.51 -4.69
C GLY A 139 8.62 -18.93 -4.10
N ALA A 140 8.20 -18.41 -2.96
CA ALA A 140 7.09 -19.00 -2.19
C ALA A 140 6.02 -18.01 -1.73
N TRP A 141 6.24 -16.71 -1.80
CA TRP A 141 5.35 -15.72 -1.18
C TRP A 141 5.15 -14.52 -2.10
N GLN A 142 3.90 -14.22 -2.37
CA GLN A 142 3.54 -12.90 -2.85
C GLN A 142 3.81 -11.93 -1.69
N VAL A 143 4.94 -11.29 -1.74
CA VAL A 143 5.28 -10.27 -0.78
C VAL A 143 4.44 -9.05 -1.08
N LEU A 144 3.57 -8.73 -0.16
CA LEU A 144 2.72 -7.56 -0.28
C LEU A 144 3.55 -6.32 0.05
N THR A 145 3.78 -5.50 -0.94
CA THR A 145 4.22 -4.13 -0.74
C THR A 145 2.99 -3.27 -0.47
N LEU A 146 3.00 -2.60 0.66
CA LEU A 146 1.92 -1.71 1.03
C LEU A 146 2.34 -0.26 0.78
N PHE A 147 1.47 0.48 0.11
CA PHE A 147 1.64 1.91 -0.11
C PHE A 147 0.73 2.69 0.82
N HIS A 148 1.28 3.73 1.41
CA HIS A 148 0.55 4.66 2.25
C HIS A 148 0.82 6.10 1.82
N ASP A 149 -0.20 6.94 1.91
CA ASP A 149 0.00 8.38 1.85
C ASP A 149 0.72 8.84 3.10
N ALA A 150 1.77 9.61 2.92
CA ALA A 150 2.52 10.25 3.99
C ALA A 150 2.56 11.77 3.79
N PRO A 151 2.78 12.58 4.83
CA PRO A 151 2.85 14.03 4.71
C PRO A 151 3.88 14.53 3.70
N GLY A 152 5.00 13.82 3.59
CA GLY A 152 6.09 14.13 2.65
C GLY A 152 5.96 13.47 1.28
N GLY A 153 4.92 12.68 1.04
CA GLY A 153 4.79 11.94 -0.21
C GLY A 153 4.16 10.56 -0.01
N VAL A 154 4.69 9.55 -0.68
CA VAL A 154 4.26 8.16 -0.54
C VAL A 154 5.29 7.39 0.26
N MET A 155 4.83 6.54 1.16
CA MET A 155 5.63 5.53 1.83
C MET A 155 5.25 4.14 1.33
N ALA A 156 6.24 3.32 1.06
CA ALA A 156 6.06 1.93 0.67
C ALA A 156 6.94 1.04 1.53
N HIS A 157 6.46 -0.12 1.91
CA HIS A 157 7.24 -1.06 2.69
C HIS A 157 6.91 -2.50 2.33
N HIS A 158 7.85 -3.35 2.64
CA HIS A 158 7.78 -4.78 2.44
C HIS A 158 7.54 -5.49 3.78
N GLN A 159 6.59 -6.40 3.85
CA GLN A 159 6.15 -6.96 5.13
C GLN A 159 7.23 -7.69 5.96
N PHE A 160 8.28 -8.17 5.31
CA PHE A 160 9.30 -9.01 5.96
C PHE A 160 10.66 -8.34 6.09
N GLN A 161 10.78 -7.08 5.70
CA GLN A 161 12.04 -6.35 5.70
C GLN A 161 11.98 -5.14 6.60
N PRO A 162 13.10 -4.79 7.26
CA PRO A 162 13.16 -3.60 8.09
C PRO A 162 13.14 -2.31 7.29
N GLU A 163 13.50 -2.36 6.01
CA GLU A 163 13.57 -1.20 5.15
C GLU A 163 12.17 -0.77 4.70
N PHE A 164 11.98 0.52 4.71
CA PHE A 164 10.83 1.16 4.09
C PHE A 164 11.29 2.29 3.16
N PHE A 165 10.49 2.54 2.16
CA PHE A 165 10.74 3.59 1.18
C PHE A 165 9.85 4.78 1.46
N SER A 166 10.39 5.97 1.27
CA SER A 166 9.62 7.21 1.20
C SER A 166 10.05 8.01 -0.03
N ALA A 167 9.15 8.77 -0.61
CA ALA A 167 9.43 9.59 -1.78
C ALA A 167 8.96 11.03 -1.58
N PRO A 168 9.58 11.78 -0.64
CA PRO A 168 9.24 13.17 -0.43
C PRO A 168 9.63 14.01 -1.65
N GLY A 169 8.65 14.76 -2.21
CA GLY A 169 8.90 15.59 -3.38
C GLY A 169 9.32 14.84 -4.64
N GLY A 170 9.10 13.52 -4.71
CA GLY A 170 9.52 12.68 -5.83
C GLY A 170 10.95 12.13 -5.71
N GLU A 171 11.65 12.40 -4.61
CA GLU A 171 12.99 11.86 -4.33
C GLU A 171 12.90 10.61 -3.44
N PRO A 172 13.14 9.40 -3.97
CA PRO A 172 13.09 8.18 -3.18
C PRO A 172 14.19 8.12 -2.12
N ARG A 173 13.79 7.71 -0.92
CA ARG A 173 14.70 7.48 0.22
C ARG A 173 14.40 6.14 0.87
N ILE A 174 15.39 5.58 1.54
CA ILE A 174 15.26 4.35 2.30
C ILE A 174 15.44 4.67 3.79
N GLY A 175 14.47 4.25 4.59
CA GLY A 175 14.54 4.23 6.04
C GLY A 175 14.59 2.79 6.55
N GLU A 176 14.90 2.60 7.83
CA GLU A 176 14.95 1.29 8.47
C GLU A 176 14.18 1.32 9.79
N LEU A 177 13.33 0.31 10.00
CA LEU A 177 12.67 0.05 11.28
C LEU A 177 13.55 -0.81 12.17
N ARG A 178 13.70 -0.40 13.43
CA ARG A 178 14.37 -1.18 14.48
C ARG A 178 13.49 -1.24 15.71
N PHE A 179 13.30 -2.43 16.24
CA PHE A 179 12.58 -2.68 17.48
C PHE A 179 13.58 -3.15 18.55
N GLU A 180 13.49 -2.62 19.77
CA GLU A 180 14.42 -2.95 20.84
C GLU A 180 14.44 -4.45 21.18
N ASN A 181 13.26 -5.10 21.20
CA ASN A 181 13.11 -6.48 21.62
C ASN A 181 12.60 -7.44 20.53
N HIS A 182 12.53 -6.99 19.30
CA HIS A 182 12.09 -7.79 18.16
C HIS A 182 12.98 -7.53 16.95
N ALA A 183 13.38 -8.59 16.28
CA ALA A 183 14.22 -8.51 15.09
C ALA A 183 13.45 -8.99 13.85
N PHE A 184 13.83 -8.50 12.69
CA PHE A 184 13.45 -9.11 11.43
C PHE A 184 14.23 -10.41 11.21
N ALA A 185 13.66 -11.32 10.43
CA ALA A 185 14.33 -12.58 10.15
C ALA A 185 15.65 -12.31 9.39
N PRO A 186 16.74 -12.98 9.81
CA PRO A 186 18.00 -12.83 9.09
C PRO A 186 17.90 -13.41 7.68
N ALA A 187 18.76 -12.96 6.83
CA ALA A 187 18.86 -13.43 5.48
C ALA A 187 19.07 -14.95 5.34
N SER A 188 19.68 -15.57 6.33
CA SER A 188 19.91 -17.02 6.42
C SER A 188 18.69 -17.81 6.90
N TYR A 189 17.55 -17.15 7.19
CA TYR A 189 16.35 -17.87 7.59
C TYR A 189 15.89 -18.78 6.45
N ALA A 190 15.52 -20.02 6.79
CA ALA A 190 15.14 -21.03 5.79
C ALA A 190 13.73 -20.76 5.26
N TRP A 191 13.64 -19.97 4.18
CA TRP A 191 12.40 -19.58 3.52
C TRP A 191 11.78 -20.66 2.64
N ASP A 192 12.54 -21.71 2.32
CA ASP A 192 12.18 -22.80 1.39
C ASP A 192 11.69 -24.08 2.09
N ARG A 193 11.49 -24.05 3.41
CA ARG A 193 10.99 -25.19 4.18
C ARG A 193 9.57 -25.58 3.80
N ALA A 194 9.32 -26.88 3.74
CA ALA A 194 7.98 -27.42 3.49
C ALA A 194 6.93 -27.01 4.56
N ASP A 195 7.36 -26.84 5.81
CA ASP A 195 6.53 -26.41 6.95
C ASP A 195 6.65 -24.91 7.25
N PHE A 196 7.10 -24.14 6.29
CA PHE A 196 7.42 -22.72 6.45
C PHE A 196 6.30 -21.91 7.13
N ARG A 197 5.03 -22.08 6.71
CA ARG A 197 3.90 -21.32 7.26
C ARG A 197 3.74 -21.49 8.76
N GLU A 198 3.86 -22.72 9.24
CA GLU A 198 3.74 -23.01 10.67
C GLU A 198 4.96 -22.50 11.44
N ALA A 199 6.16 -22.78 10.93
CA ALA A 199 7.41 -22.32 11.53
C ALA A 199 7.47 -20.79 11.58
N TRP A 200 7.04 -20.12 10.51
CA TRP A 200 6.98 -18.67 10.44
C TRP A 200 6.02 -18.07 11.48
N ARG A 201 4.81 -18.61 11.57
CA ARG A 201 3.80 -18.17 12.55
C ARG A 201 4.31 -18.25 14.00
N LYS A 202 5.14 -19.25 14.31
CA LYS A 202 5.73 -19.46 15.65
C LYS A 202 7.07 -18.76 15.84
N SER A 203 7.63 -18.16 14.80
CA SER A 203 8.94 -17.52 14.87
C SER A 203 8.89 -16.24 15.72
N PRO A 204 9.97 -15.91 16.45
CA PRO A 204 10.03 -14.68 17.24
C PRO A 204 10.27 -13.43 16.39
N PHE A 205 10.51 -13.60 15.09
CA PHE A 205 10.82 -12.51 14.19
C PHE A 205 9.59 -11.67 13.86
N VAL A 206 9.82 -10.43 13.45
CA VAL A 206 8.77 -9.57 12.87
C VAL A 206 8.26 -10.23 11.60
N GLN A 207 7.00 -10.58 11.61
CA GLN A 207 6.36 -11.39 10.55
C GLN A 207 5.70 -10.54 9.47
N TYR A 208 5.17 -9.41 9.89
CA TYR A 208 4.54 -8.42 9.03
C TYR A 208 4.48 -7.11 9.80
N TYR A 209 4.40 -6.04 9.09
CA TYR A 209 4.11 -4.74 9.69
C TYR A 209 3.35 -3.83 8.72
N ASP A 210 2.64 -2.88 9.30
CA ASP A 210 2.06 -1.76 8.58
C ASP A 210 2.61 -0.47 9.14
N LEU A 211 2.79 0.51 8.29
CA LEU A 211 3.22 1.85 8.65
C LEU A 211 2.18 2.87 8.21
N LEU A 212 1.88 3.81 9.09
CA LEU A 212 1.13 5.01 8.77
C LEU A 212 1.91 6.22 9.30
N GLU A 213 1.82 7.33 8.65
CA GLU A 213 2.60 8.51 9.00
C GLU A 213 1.76 9.77 9.02
N THR A 214 1.91 10.54 10.11
CA THR A 214 1.48 11.95 10.21
C THR A 214 2.69 12.88 10.12
N ALA A 215 2.48 14.19 10.20
CA ALA A 215 3.58 15.15 10.25
C ALA A 215 4.55 14.85 11.40
N ASP A 216 4.03 14.53 12.59
CA ASP A 216 4.80 14.42 13.82
C ASP A 216 5.06 12.99 14.28
N ARG A 217 4.32 12.00 13.76
CA ARG A 217 4.34 10.63 14.25
C ARG A 217 4.39 9.60 13.13
N MET A 218 4.97 8.44 13.44
CA MET A 218 4.77 7.22 12.67
C MET A 218 4.06 6.21 13.56
N TYR A 219 3.05 5.60 13.02
CA TYR A 219 2.35 4.48 13.63
C TYR A 219 2.84 3.18 12.99
N VAL A 220 3.13 2.19 13.81
CA VAL A 220 3.54 0.87 13.35
C VAL A 220 2.68 -0.21 14.01
N ARG A 221 2.19 -1.12 13.21
CA ARG A 221 1.59 -2.37 13.67
C ARG A 221 2.44 -3.51 13.16
N PHE A 222 2.80 -4.45 14.03
CA PHE A 222 3.58 -5.61 13.64
C PHE A 222 3.16 -6.87 14.40
N GLY A 223 3.48 -8.03 13.83
CA GLY A 223 3.34 -9.33 14.46
C GLY A 223 4.71 -9.93 14.73
N ALA A 224 4.87 -10.62 15.86
CA ALA A 224 6.03 -11.44 16.17
C ALA A 224 5.58 -12.63 17.02
N GLY A 225 5.85 -13.84 16.53
CA GLY A 225 5.24 -15.04 17.10
C GLY A 225 3.72 -15.01 16.95
N GLU A 226 3.02 -15.40 17.99
CA GLU A 226 1.56 -15.37 18.05
C GLU A 226 0.98 -14.02 18.51
N LYS A 227 1.85 -13.06 18.80
CA LYS A 227 1.47 -11.77 19.35
C LYS A 227 1.44 -10.68 18.28
N ARG A 228 0.60 -9.69 18.54
CA ARG A 228 0.49 -8.47 17.74
C ARG A 228 0.83 -7.27 18.62
N TYR A 229 1.46 -6.28 18.01
CA TYR A 229 1.95 -5.09 18.67
C TYR A 229 1.52 -3.84 17.93
N PHE A 230 1.32 -2.77 18.70
CA PHE A 230 1.16 -1.41 18.20
C PHE A 230 2.24 -0.52 18.79
N GLY A 231 2.79 0.33 17.94
CA GLY A 231 3.76 1.31 18.36
C GLY A 231 3.51 2.67 17.72
N VAL A 232 4.00 3.69 18.42
CA VAL A 232 4.03 5.07 17.93
C VAL A 232 5.43 5.60 18.09
N TYR A 233 6.00 6.10 16.99
CA TYR A 233 7.27 6.81 16.99
C TYR A 233 7.02 8.31 16.89
N ASP A 234 7.52 9.07 17.86
CA ASP A 234 7.48 10.53 17.89
C ASP A 234 8.72 11.07 17.18
N LYS A 235 8.52 11.71 16.04
CA LYS A 235 9.59 12.22 15.19
C LYS A 235 10.36 13.36 15.86
N SER A 236 9.68 14.18 16.67
CA SER A 236 10.30 15.29 17.37
C SER A 236 11.26 14.85 18.48
N ARG A 237 10.93 13.73 19.11
CA ARG A 237 11.72 13.13 20.21
C ARG A 237 12.70 12.07 19.73
N GLY A 238 12.59 11.64 18.47
CA GLY A 238 13.45 10.60 17.91
C GLY A 238 13.30 9.24 18.59
N ARG A 239 12.13 8.95 19.20
CA ARG A 239 11.88 7.71 19.93
C ARG A 239 10.44 7.22 19.78
N GLY A 240 10.26 5.91 19.89
CA GLY A 240 8.97 5.26 19.87
C GLY A 240 8.71 4.42 21.11
N VAL A 241 7.47 4.08 21.30
CA VAL A 241 7.00 3.09 22.28
C VAL A 241 6.06 2.13 21.59
N TYR A 242 5.99 0.90 22.07
CA TYR A 242 5.03 -0.09 21.59
C TYR A 242 4.54 -1.00 22.73
N CYS A 243 3.38 -1.59 22.54
CA CYS A 243 2.79 -2.55 23.48
C CYS A 243 2.07 -3.66 22.73
N GLU A 244 1.70 -4.72 23.44
CA GLU A 244 0.82 -5.75 22.88
C GLU A 244 -0.53 -5.13 22.50
N ALA A 245 -1.07 -5.53 21.37
CA ALA A 245 -2.29 -4.97 20.80
C ALA A 245 -3.53 -5.20 21.67
N SER A 246 -3.59 -6.29 22.43
CA SER A 246 -4.65 -6.58 23.39
C SER A 246 -4.80 -5.48 24.43
N ARG A 247 -3.70 -4.92 24.92
CA ARG A 247 -3.74 -3.84 25.92
C ARG A 247 -4.43 -2.58 25.41
N ILE A 248 -4.29 -2.26 24.12
CA ILE A 248 -4.99 -1.10 23.55
C ILE A 248 -6.49 -1.34 23.49
N GLY A 249 -6.92 -2.54 23.12
CA GLY A 249 -8.34 -2.91 23.18
C GLY A 249 -8.91 -2.76 24.59
N ASP A 250 -8.21 -3.28 25.59
CA ASP A 250 -8.60 -3.21 26.99
C ASP A 250 -8.66 -1.76 27.48
N ASP A 251 -7.62 -0.96 27.23
CA ASP A 251 -7.52 0.45 27.68
C ASP A 251 -8.60 1.35 27.02
N LEU A 252 -9.02 1.04 25.80
CA LEU A 252 -10.06 1.78 25.09
C LEU A 252 -11.47 1.22 25.32
N GLY A 253 -11.60 0.11 26.03
CA GLY A 253 -12.89 -0.57 26.23
C GLY A 253 -13.49 -1.15 24.95
N LEU A 254 -12.65 -1.49 23.99
CA LEU A 254 -13.06 -2.06 22.69
C LEU A 254 -13.21 -3.57 22.80
N GLY A 255 -14.22 -4.13 22.18
CA GLY A 255 -14.41 -5.59 22.10
C GLY A 255 -13.31 -6.34 21.31
N GLY A 256 -12.42 -5.62 20.64
CA GLY A 256 -11.35 -6.19 19.86
C GLY A 256 -10.18 -5.23 19.62
N VAL A 257 -9.16 -5.75 18.96
CA VAL A 257 -7.96 -4.97 18.61
C VAL A 257 -8.27 -4.07 17.40
N PRO A 258 -8.05 -2.75 17.48
CA PRO A 258 -8.30 -1.88 16.35
C PRO A 258 -7.36 -2.16 15.18
N TRP A 259 -7.92 -2.20 13.98
CA TRP A 259 -7.18 -2.26 12.74
C TRP A 259 -7.07 -0.85 12.15
N MET A 260 -5.88 -0.26 12.21
CA MET A 260 -5.67 1.07 11.67
C MET A 260 -5.69 1.03 10.13
N SER A 261 -6.45 1.93 9.55
CA SER A 261 -6.74 1.93 8.11
C SER A 261 -6.18 3.15 7.38
N GLY A 262 -5.86 4.22 8.11
CA GLY A 262 -5.39 5.43 7.47
C GLY A 262 -5.08 6.56 8.44
N VAL A 263 -4.83 7.71 7.84
CA VAL A 263 -4.48 8.97 8.52
C VAL A 263 -5.40 10.07 8.01
N ASP A 264 -5.88 10.90 8.93
CA ASP A 264 -6.60 12.13 8.64
C ASP A 264 -6.00 13.27 9.48
N GLY A 265 -5.30 14.19 8.81
CA GLY A 265 -4.53 15.24 9.45
C GLY A 265 -3.42 14.69 10.34
N ASP A 266 -3.54 14.90 11.64
CA ASP A 266 -2.61 14.45 12.68
C ASP A 266 -3.08 13.21 13.46
N ARG A 267 -4.22 12.64 13.06
CA ARG A 267 -4.84 11.50 13.72
C ARG A 267 -4.81 10.24 12.86
N PHE A 268 -4.66 9.12 13.52
CA PHE A 268 -4.87 7.82 12.91
C PHE A 268 -6.32 7.39 13.07
N PHE A 269 -6.87 6.73 12.09
CA PHE A 269 -8.18 6.11 12.19
C PHE A 269 -8.15 4.64 11.81
N GLY A 270 -9.06 3.89 12.37
CA GLY A 270 -9.15 2.47 12.13
C GLY A 270 -10.51 1.92 12.45
N ARG A 271 -10.61 0.60 12.40
CA ARG A 271 -11.82 -0.15 12.73
C ARG A 271 -11.51 -1.16 13.83
N ALA A 272 -12.27 -1.13 14.89
CA ALA A 272 -12.35 -2.22 15.84
C ALA A 272 -13.55 -3.10 15.51
N THR A 273 -13.38 -4.41 15.54
CA THR A 273 -14.47 -5.37 15.33
C THR A 273 -14.57 -6.25 16.55
N ASP A 274 -15.73 -6.27 17.16
CA ASP A 274 -16.06 -7.18 18.24
C ASP A 274 -16.10 -8.61 17.69
N PRO A 275 -15.28 -9.54 18.19
CA PRO A 275 -15.21 -10.88 17.67
C PRO A 275 -16.45 -11.75 17.96
N GLU A 276 -17.25 -11.39 18.96
CA GLU A 276 -18.45 -12.13 19.34
C GLU A 276 -19.66 -11.70 18.52
N THR A 277 -19.85 -10.39 18.39
CA THR A 277 -21.01 -9.82 17.69
C THR A 277 -20.76 -9.48 16.23
N MET A 278 -19.48 -9.45 15.81
CA MET A 278 -19.03 -8.96 14.50
C MET A 278 -19.40 -7.49 14.24
N ALA A 279 -19.87 -6.77 15.25
CA ALA A 279 -20.08 -5.34 15.16
C ALA A 279 -18.76 -4.60 14.98
N SER A 280 -18.76 -3.57 14.18
CA SER A 280 -17.56 -2.77 13.91
C SER A 280 -17.80 -1.30 14.19
N GLU A 281 -16.82 -0.66 14.77
CA GLU A 281 -16.83 0.77 15.04
C GLU A 281 -15.56 1.44 14.52
N VAL A 282 -15.65 2.72 14.18
CA VAL A 282 -14.51 3.54 13.77
C VAL A 282 -13.82 4.07 15.00
N VAL A 283 -12.54 3.84 15.09
CA VAL A 283 -11.68 4.27 16.21
C VAL A 283 -10.68 5.31 15.70
N TRP A 284 -10.50 6.36 16.49
CA TRP A 284 -9.54 7.44 16.25
C TRP A 284 -8.48 7.45 17.36
N LEU A 285 -7.20 7.54 16.97
CA LEU A 285 -6.05 7.63 17.88
C LEU A 285 -5.22 8.88 17.62
#